data_27fcf0aa68976b983bd0d27594d24e66
#
_entry.id   27fcf0aa68976b983bd0d27594d24e66
#
_cell.length_a   1.000
_cell.length_b   1.000
_cell.length_c   1.000
_cell.angle_alpha   90.00
_cell.angle_beta   90.00
_cell.angle_gamma   90.00
#
_symmetry.space_group_name_H-M   'P 1'
#
loop_
_entity.id
_entity.type
_entity.pdbx_description
1 polymer ?
#
loop_
_entity_poly.entity_id
_entity_poly.type
_entity_poly.pdbx_seq_one_letter_code
_entity_poly.pdbx_strand_id
1 'polypeptide(L)'
;MNDYKFGNFIYALRQKAGLSQHGLAERLGVTDKAVSKWENGKAKPTTNTIRKLAALFGVPVEAILQMKEDEKDMTITKIVITGGPCAGKSTAMSWIQNAFTEKGYTVLFVPETATELITGGVTPWGCGGNLDYQKCQMRLQIAKESVFEEAARTMKSEKILIVCDRGAMDNKAYMSDLEFVQVLESVQTGEVELRDSYDAVFHLVTAAKGAVEFYTTANNQARTETPEQAAALDDKLISAWTGHPHLRVIDNTTDFEAKMKRLIGEIAAFLGEPEPLEIERKYLIEYPDLKWLEQAPNCRRVEIIQTYLTAGEGEERRVRQRGVDGHYMYYETVKRAISGLKRVEVERRLSQTEYLRLLMETDPSRRPIRKTRYCLTEAGRYYEIDVYPFWSDRAIVEVELADENETVTLPEKLKVIKEVTEDKNYRNSELAKI
;
A
#
# COMPACT_ATOMS: atom_id res chain seq x y z
N MET A 1 0.58 2.22 -34.24
CA MET A 1 -0.02 2.40 -32.91
C MET A 1 -0.25 3.91 -32.71
N ASN A 2 -1.45 4.32 -32.34
CA ASN A 2 -1.78 5.74 -32.21
C ASN A 2 -1.31 6.25 -30.83
N ASP A 3 -0.42 7.24 -30.81
CA ASP A 3 0.09 7.84 -29.57
C ASP A 3 -0.83 8.97 -29.10
N TYR A 4 -1.97 8.59 -28.53
CA TYR A 4 -2.97 9.56 -28.08
C TYR A 4 -2.53 10.38 -26.86
N LYS A 5 -1.63 9.88 -26.01
CA LYS A 5 -1.14 10.63 -24.83
C LYS A 5 -0.31 11.86 -25.27
N PHE A 6 0.62 11.62 -26.18
CA PHE A 6 1.41 12.71 -26.77
C PHE A 6 0.53 13.71 -27.51
N GLY A 7 -0.42 13.22 -28.31
CA GLY A 7 -1.37 14.07 -29.04
C GLY A 7 -2.21 14.95 -28.12
N ASN A 8 -2.78 14.37 -27.07
CA ASN A 8 -3.56 15.08 -26.06
C ASN A 8 -2.73 16.15 -25.31
N PHE A 9 -1.45 15.86 -25.04
CA PHE A 9 -0.56 16.83 -24.41
C PHE A 9 -0.31 18.05 -25.31
N ILE A 10 0.01 17.85 -26.57
CA ILE A 10 0.18 18.96 -27.54
C ILE A 10 -1.13 19.74 -27.68
N TYR A 11 -2.26 19.04 -27.78
CA TYR A 11 -3.59 19.66 -27.81
C TYR A 11 -3.82 20.56 -26.57
N ALA A 12 -3.56 20.05 -25.37
CA ALA A 12 -3.74 20.79 -24.12
C ALA A 12 -2.83 22.04 -24.04
N LEU A 13 -1.56 21.92 -24.43
CA LEU A 13 -0.64 23.06 -24.48
C LEU A 13 -1.12 24.12 -25.46
N ARG A 14 -1.57 23.72 -26.65
CA ARG A 14 -2.12 24.62 -27.66
C ARG A 14 -3.38 25.33 -27.17
N GLN A 15 -4.32 24.60 -26.57
CA GLN A 15 -5.55 25.17 -26.01
C GLN A 15 -5.25 26.18 -24.90
N LYS A 16 -4.33 25.84 -24.00
CA LYS A 16 -3.90 26.74 -22.91
C LYS A 16 -3.28 28.03 -23.44
N ALA A 17 -2.61 27.94 -24.59
CA ALA A 17 -2.02 29.12 -25.28
C ALA A 17 -3.04 29.88 -26.16
N GLY A 18 -4.30 29.47 -26.24
CA GLY A 18 -5.34 30.09 -27.04
C GLY A 18 -5.11 29.98 -28.55
N LEU A 19 -4.33 29.02 -29.03
CA LEU A 19 -3.97 28.86 -30.42
C LEU A 19 -4.92 27.90 -31.16
N SER A 20 -5.25 28.24 -32.44
CA SER A 20 -5.83 27.26 -33.38
C SER A 20 -4.73 26.29 -33.87
N GLN A 21 -5.13 25.15 -34.49
CA GLN A 21 -4.15 24.27 -35.15
C GLN A 21 -3.36 25.00 -36.21
N HIS A 22 -4.00 25.88 -36.98
CA HIS A 22 -3.37 26.77 -37.95
C HIS A 22 -2.35 27.73 -37.29
N GLY A 23 -2.75 28.43 -36.22
CA GLY A 23 -1.87 29.33 -35.48
C GLY A 23 -0.65 28.64 -34.87
N LEU A 24 -0.78 27.41 -34.41
CA LEU A 24 0.35 26.58 -33.95
C LEU A 24 1.26 26.18 -35.13
N ALA A 25 0.66 25.76 -36.24
CA ALA A 25 1.39 25.32 -37.43
C ALA A 25 2.24 26.47 -38.01
N GLU A 26 1.68 27.70 -38.11
CA GLU A 26 2.37 28.89 -38.57
C GLU A 26 3.59 29.21 -37.68
N ARG A 27 3.43 29.22 -36.35
CA ARG A 27 4.53 29.51 -35.40
C ARG A 27 5.67 28.49 -35.44
N LEU A 28 5.35 27.24 -35.75
CA LEU A 28 6.34 26.16 -35.84
C LEU A 28 6.96 26.03 -37.25
N GLY A 29 6.37 26.63 -38.27
CA GLY A 29 6.79 26.49 -39.67
C GLY A 29 6.43 25.11 -40.22
N VAL A 30 5.24 24.57 -39.87
CA VAL A 30 4.72 23.26 -40.33
C VAL A 30 3.32 23.44 -40.94
N THR A 31 2.73 22.37 -41.43
CA THR A 31 1.35 22.39 -41.97
C THR A 31 0.32 22.10 -40.88
N ASP A 32 -0.90 22.62 -41.01
CA ASP A 32 -2.05 22.32 -40.14
C ASP A 32 -2.31 20.82 -40.07
N LYS A 33 -2.15 20.13 -41.21
CA LYS A 33 -2.27 18.65 -41.27
C LYS A 33 -1.23 17.94 -40.40
N ALA A 34 -0.03 18.52 -40.22
CA ALA A 34 0.98 17.94 -39.35
C ALA A 34 0.56 18.09 -37.89
N VAL A 35 0.11 19.28 -37.47
CA VAL A 35 -0.39 19.52 -36.10
C VAL A 35 -1.58 18.62 -35.80
N SER A 36 -2.57 18.51 -36.73
CA SER A 36 -3.72 17.62 -36.59
C SER A 36 -3.31 16.15 -36.46
N LYS A 37 -2.31 15.70 -37.22
CA LYS A 37 -1.80 14.32 -37.09
C LYS A 37 -1.14 14.07 -35.74
N TRP A 38 -0.42 15.06 -35.20
CA TRP A 38 0.21 14.95 -33.86
C TRP A 38 -0.86 14.86 -32.78
N GLU A 39 -1.84 15.76 -32.77
CA GLU A 39 -2.91 15.80 -31.79
C GLU A 39 -3.80 14.54 -31.82
N ASN A 40 -3.94 13.92 -33.00
CA ASN A 40 -4.66 12.65 -33.16
C ASN A 40 -3.75 11.42 -33.00
N GLY A 41 -2.52 11.56 -32.54
CA GLY A 41 -1.58 10.44 -32.32
C GLY A 41 -1.15 9.70 -33.58
N LYS A 42 -1.40 10.26 -34.77
CA LYS A 42 -1.12 9.61 -36.08
C LYS A 42 0.28 9.87 -36.60
N ALA A 43 1.00 10.82 -36.01
CA ALA A 43 2.40 11.14 -36.32
C ALA A 43 3.04 11.84 -35.13
N LYS A 44 4.38 11.82 -35.10
CA LYS A 44 5.18 12.55 -34.10
C LYS A 44 5.95 13.69 -34.75
N PRO A 45 6.13 14.83 -34.05
CA PRO A 45 7.03 15.91 -34.54
C PRO A 45 8.48 15.42 -34.53
N THR A 46 9.29 16.04 -35.40
CA THR A 46 10.75 15.82 -35.37
C THR A 46 11.36 16.39 -34.07
N THR A 47 12.56 15.95 -33.72
CA THR A 47 13.29 16.47 -32.55
C THR A 47 13.48 18.00 -32.61
N ASN A 48 13.67 18.55 -33.81
CA ASN A 48 13.78 20.00 -33.99
C ASN A 48 12.44 20.69 -33.71
N THR A 49 11.33 20.11 -34.15
CA THR A 49 9.99 20.63 -33.90
C THR A 49 9.63 20.55 -32.42
N ILE A 50 10.06 19.49 -31.72
CA ILE A 50 9.87 19.33 -30.27
C ILE A 50 10.60 20.45 -29.51
N ARG A 51 11.82 20.82 -29.91
CA ARG A 51 12.54 21.93 -29.30
C ARG A 51 11.80 23.26 -29.52
N LYS A 52 11.22 23.47 -30.70
CA LYS A 52 10.40 24.66 -30.99
C LYS A 52 9.12 24.69 -30.17
N LEU A 53 8.46 23.54 -29.99
CA LEU A 53 7.28 23.39 -29.12
C LEU A 53 7.63 23.73 -27.67
N ALA A 54 8.74 23.19 -27.16
CA ALA A 54 9.25 23.45 -25.81
C ALA A 54 9.46 24.96 -25.58
N ALA A 55 10.15 25.61 -26.51
CA ALA A 55 10.40 27.04 -26.44
C ALA A 55 9.10 27.88 -26.56
N LEU A 56 8.18 27.50 -27.44
CA LEU A 56 6.91 28.19 -27.64
C LEU A 56 5.99 28.14 -26.41
N PHE A 57 5.95 27.02 -25.76
CA PHE A 57 5.05 26.77 -24.59
C PHE A 57 5.74 26.98 -23.24
N GLY A 58 7.05 27.30 -23.21
CA GLY A 58 7.80 27.49 -21.97
C GLY A 58 7.91 26.22 -21.11
N VAL A 59 7.95 25.04 -21.75
CA VAL A 59 8.09 23.73 -21.05
C VAL A 59 9.46 23.13 -21.36
N PRO A 60 10.08 22.37 -20.45
CA PRO A 60 11.31 21.64 -20.70
C PRO A 60 11.18 20.70 -21.91
N VAL A 61 12.22 20.59 -22.72
CA VAL A 61 12.24 19.64 -23.86
C VAL A 61 12.02 18.21 -23.38
N GLU A 62 12.59 17.89 -22.24
CA GLU A 62 12.47 16.60 -21.56
C GLU A 62 11.01 16.26 -21.23
N ALA A 63 10.21 17.24 -20.80
CA ALA A 63 8.79 17.04 -20.52
C ALA A 63 7.99 16.63 -21.77
N ILE A 64 8.37 17.15 -22.94
CA ILE A 64 7.78 16.75 -24.22
C ILE A 64 8.36 15.41 -24.71
N LEU A 65 9.64 15.15 -24.45
CA LEU A 65 10.32 13.90 -24.86
C LEU A 65 9.91 12.71 -23.97
N GLN A 66 9.69 12.92 -22.68
CA GLN A 66 9.24 11.88 -21.75
C GLN A 66 7.81 11.39 -22.06
N MET A 67 7.02 12.17 -22.80
CA MET A 67 5.75 11.69 -23.39
C MET A 67 5.96 10.85 -24.66
N LYS A 68 7.18 10.50 -24.99
CA LYS A 68 7.57 9.90 -26.28
C LYS A 68 7.49 8.38 -26.31
N GLU A 69 7.47 7.72 -25.19
CA GLU A 69 7.27 6.28 -25.09
C GLU A 69 6.03 6.03 -24.24
N ASP A 70 5.09 5.25 -24.77
CA ASP A 70 4.30 4.39 -23.93
C ASP A 70 5.32 3.47 -23.25
N GLU A 71 5.89 3.92 -22.11
CA GLU A 71 6.16 2.97 -21.06
C GLU A 71 4.79 2.33 -20.83
N LYS A 72 4.62 1.08 -21.27
CA LYS A 72 3.56 0.22 -20.78
C LYS A 72 3.58 0.48 -19.29
N ASP A 73 2.44 0.87 -18.72
CA ASP A 73 2.38 1.26 -17.31
C ASP A 73 2.95 0.10 -16.49
N MET A 74 4.27 0.18 -16.22
CA MET A 74 4.97 -0.84 -15.46
C MET A 74 4.54 -0.68 -14.01
N THR A 75 3.82 -1.68 -13.52
CA THR A 75 3.41 -1.71 -12.12
C THR A 75 4.44 -2.49 -11.33
N ILE A 76 5.10 -1.82 -10.40
CA ILE A 76 5.97 -2.46 -9.40
C ILE A 76 5.22 -2.44 -8.09
N THR A 77 4.97 -3.63 -7.54
CA THR A 77 4.31 -3.79 -6.23
C THR A 77 5.28 -4.46 -5.27
N LYS A 78 5.51 -3.85 -4.10
CA LYS A 78 6.39 -4.37 -3.06
C LYS A 78 5.57 -4.85 -1.86
N ILE A 79 5.56 -6.15 -1.62
CA ILE A 79 4.83 -6.77 -0.50
C ILE A 79 5.78 -7.41 0.52
N VAL A 80 5.30 -7.55 1.74
CA VAL A 80 5.99 -8.27 2.82
C VAL A 80 5.26 -9.56 3.14
N ILE A 81 6.00 -10.65 3.24
CA ILE A 81 5.55 -11.88 3.87
C ILE A 81 6.26 -11.98 5.22
N THR A 82 5.53 -11.83 6.31
CA THR A 82 6.05 -11.89 7.67
C THR A 82 5.34 -12.95 8.50
N GLY A 83 5.75 -13.12 9.73
CA GLY A 83 5.15 -14.09 10.68
C GLY A 83 6.19 -14.73 11.56
N GLY A 84 5.74 -15.30 12.68
CA GLY A 84 6.59 -15.95 13.66
C GLY A 84 7.33 -17.20 13.15
N PRO A 85 8.11 -17.86 14.01
CA PRO A 85 8.73 -19.14 13.69
C PRO A 85 7.67 -20.18 13.27
N CYS A 86 8.00 -21.04 12.31
CA CYS A 86 7.09 -22.08 11.79
C CYS A 86 5.76 -21.56 11.20
N ALA A 87 5.71 -20.34 10.73
CA ALA A 87 4.52 -19.77 10.09
C ALA A 87 4.29 -20.26 8.65
N GLY A 88 5.30 -20.89 8.02
CA GLY A 88 5.23 -21.38 6.64
C GLY A 88 5.77 -20.42 5.59
N LYS A 89 6.52 -19.36 5.97
CA LYS A 89 7.03 -18.34 5.04
C LYS A 89 7.82 -18.90 3.85
N SER A 90 8.76 -19.81 4.09
CA SER A 90 9.59 -20.39 3.00
C SER A 90 8.73 -21.16 1.98
N THR A 91 7.69 -21.86 2.44
CA THR A 91 6.74 -22.53 1.54
C THR A 91 5.90 -21.50 0.78
N ALA A 92 5.47 -20.44 1.46
CA ALA A 92 4.71 -19.35 0.85
C ALA A 92 5.46 -18.71 -0.33
N MET A 93 6.80 -18.52 -0.22
CA MET A 93 7.61 -17.99 -1.33
C MET A 93 7.49 -18.83 -2.61
N SER A 94 7.54 -20.18 -2.49
CA SER A 94 7.39 -21.08 -3.64
C SER A 94 5.97 -21.02 -4.22
N TRP A 95 4.94 -20.93 -3.38
CA TRP A 95 3.56 -20.78 -3.84
C TRP A 95 3.32 -19.46 -4.56
N ILE A 96 3.86 -18.37 -4.03
CA ILE A 96 3.80 -17.03 -4.65
C ILE A 96 4.50 -17.05 -6.00
N GLN A 97 5.72 -17.61 -6.07
CA GLN A 97 6.48 -17.72 -7.31
C GLN A 97 5.64 -18.38 -8.41
N ASN A 98 5.08 -19.56 -8.13
CA ASN A 98 4.31 -20.31 -9.12
C ASN A 98 3.04 -19.57 -9.52
N ALA A 99 2.22 -19.17 -8.56
CA ALA A 99 0.91 -18.57 -8.80
C ALA A 99 0.99 -17.25 -9.60
N PHE A 100 1.97 -16.40 -9.31
CA PHE A 100 2.06 -15.09 -9.96
C PHE A 100 2.91 -15.09 -11.23
N THR A 101 3.87 -16.01 -11.38
CA THR A 101 4.53 -16.23 -12.68
C THR A 101 3.53 -16.70 -13.73
N GLU A 102 2.62 -17.61 -13.37
CA GLU A 102 1.53 -18.05 -14.27
C GLU A 102 0.57 -16.91 -14.67
N LYS A 103 0.42 -15.89 -13.82
CA LYS A 103 -0.38 -14.67 -14.08
C LYS A 103 0.42 -13.58 -14.82
N GLY A 104 1.64 -13.87 -15.24
CA GLY A 104 2.48 -12.97 -16.04
C GLY A 104 3.27 -11.93 -15.21
N TYR A 105 3.40 -12.12 -13.89
CA TYR A 105 4.28 -11.29 -13.07
C TYR A 105 5.72 -11.74 -13.17
N THR A 106 6.65 -10.78 -13.18
CA THR A 106 8.04 -11.03 -12.81
C THR A 106 8.12 -10.93 -11.28
N VAL A 107 8.36 -12.07 -10.62
CA VAL A 107 8.43 -12.13 -9.16
C VAL A 107 9.90 -12.03 -8.72
N LEU A 108 10.20 -11.06 -7.86
CA LEU A 108 11.52 -10.84 -7.27
C LEU A 108 11.44 -11.10 -5.77
N PHE A 109 12.40 -11.80 -5.21
CA PHE A 109 12.47 -12.10 -3.77
C PHE A 109 13.61 -11.36 -3.12
N VAL A 110 13.33 -10.53 -2.13
CA VAL A 110 14.32 -9.95 -1.21
C VAL A 110 14.48 -10.92 -0.04
N PRO A 111 15.64 -11.60 0.07
CA PRO A 111 15.82 -12.62 1.11
C PRO A 111 15.93 -12.01 2.51
N GLU A 112 15.64 -12.82 3.55
CA GLU A 112 15.70 -12.42 4.95
C GLU A 112 17.09 -11.90 5.34
N THR A 113 17.17 -10.63 5.71
CA THR A 113 18.43 -9.94 6.00
C THR A 113 19.11 -10.47 7.28
N ALA A 114 18.33 -10.85 8.30
CA ALA A 114 18.88 -11.43 9.52
C ALA A 114 19.63 -12.74 9.26
N THR A 115 19.07 -13.62 8.42
CA THR A 115 19.70 -14.88 8.03
C THR A 115 21.04 -14.64 7.31
N GLU A 116 21.12 -13.67 6.41
CA GLU A 116 22.38 -13.33 5.71
C GLU A 116 23.45 -12.83 6.68
N LEU A 117 23.10 -11.90 7.56
CA LEU A 117 24.05 -11.35 8.54
C LEU A 117 24.56 -12.43 9.50
N ILE A 118 23.66 -13.22 10.08
CA ILE A 118 24.01 -14.27 11.06
C ILE A 118 24.86 -15.35 10.40
N THR A 119 24.50 -15.80 9.21
CA THR A 119 25.25 -16.79 8.45
C THR A 119 26.62 -16.25 8.04
N GLY A 120 26.72 -14.95 7.76
CA GLY A 120 27.98 -14.24 7.50
C GLY A 120 28.82 -13.95 8.74
N GLY A 121 28.37 -14.36 9.95
CA GLY A 121 29.09 -14.17 11.23
C GLY A 121 28.79 -12.85 11.94
N VAL A 122 27.88 -12.01 11.42
CA VAL A 122 27.42 -10.78 12.09
C VAL A 122 26.20 -11.12 12.93
N THR A 123 26.37 -11.18 14.24
CA THR A 123 25.36 -11.68 15.17
C THR A 123 25.03 -10.65 16.26
N PRO A 124 23.83 -10.70 16.88
CA PRO A 124 23.47 -9.81 17.99
C PRO A 124 24.42 -9.88 19.19
N TRP A 125 25.05 -11.04 19.40
CA TRP A 125 26.02 -11.27 20.49
C TRP A 125 27.48 -11.03 20.06
N GLY A 126 27.76 -10.93 18.75
CA GLY A 126 29.09 -10.65 18.21
C GLY A 126 29.34 -9.16 17.92
N CYS A 127 28.29 -8.35 17.84
CA CYS A 127 28.34 -6.89 17.75
C CYS A 127 28.47 -6.26 19.13
N GLY A 128 28.52 -4.92 19.21
CA GLY A 128 28.51 -4.14 20.47
C GLY A 128 27.25 -4.29 21.31
N GLY A 129 26.31 -5.14 20.85
CA GLY A 129 25.03 -5.44 21.47
C GLY A 129 23.93 -5.54 20.41
N ASN A 130 22.72 -5.91 20.86
CA ASN A 130 21.56 -6.05 19.99
C ASN A 130 21.25 -4.77 19.20
N LEU A 131 21.33 -3.61 19.85
CA LEU A 131 21.05 -2.32 19.21
C LEU A 131 21.98 -2.06 18.00
N ASP A 132 23.30 -2.31 18.15
CA ASP A 132 24.25 -2.11 17.05
C ASP A 132 24.03 -3.10 15.92
N TYR A 133 23.71 -4.35 16.26
CA TYR A 133 23.29 -5.34 15.28
C TYR A 133 22.04 -4.88 14.51
N GLN A 134 21.01 -4.43 15.18
CA GLN A 134 19.76 -3.98 14.57
C GLN A 134 19.94 -2.75 13.68
N LYS A 135 20.84 -1.83 14.03
CA LYS A 135 21.24 -0.73 13.12
C LYS A 135 21.86 -1.24 11.83
N CYS A 136 22.76 -2.23 11.92
CA CYS A 136 23.35 -2.84 10.73
C CYS A 136 22.33 -3.59 9.89
N GLN A 137 21.45 -4.37 10.53
CA GLN A 137 20.39 -5.11 9.86
C GLN A 137 19.42 -4.16 9.13
N MET A 138 18.95 -3.09 9.77
CA MET A 138 18.07 -2.10 9.18
C MET A 138 18.69 -1.44 7.94
N ARG A 139 19.94 -1.00 8.04
CA ARG A 139 20.66 -0.40 6.90
C ARG A 139 20.78 -1.34 5.72
N LEU A 140 21.17 -2.60 5.98
CA LEU A 140 21.31 -3.60 4.91
C LEU A 140 19.94 -3.91 4.28
N GLN A 141 18.89 -4.04 5.06
CA GLN A 141 17.53 -4.30 4.58
C GLN A 141 17.07 -3.20 3.63
N ILE A 142 17.13 -1.93 4.07
CA ILE A 142 16.74 -0.78 3.24
C ILE A 142 17.57 -0.73 1.96
N ALA A 143 18.89 -0.94 2.04
CA ALA A 143 19.76 -0.94 0.88
C ALA A 143 19.42 -2.06 -0.12
N LYS A 144 19.17 -3.27 0.37
CA LYS A 144 18.74 -4.41 -0.47
C LYS A 144 17.43 -4.11 -1.18
N GLU A 145 16.43 -3.66 -0.46
CA GLU A 145 15.11 -3.35 -1.02
C GLU A 145 15.22 -2.26 -2.10
N SER A 146 16.00 -1.20 -1.84
CA SER A 146 16.26 -0.14 -2.82
C SER A 146 16.90 -0.68 -4.10
N VAL A 147 17.90 -1.57 -3.99
CA VAL A 147 18.56 -2.19 -5.16
C VAL A 147 17.58 -3.05 -5.97
N PHE A 148 16.68 -3.80 -5.30
CA PHE A 148 15.67 -4.60 -5.99
C PHE A 148 14.64 -3.71 -6.70
N GLU A 149 14.23 -2.59 -6.09
CA GLU A 149 13.35 -1.62 -6.75
C GLU A 149 14.02 -0.94 -7.94
N GLU A 150 15.30 -0.56 -7.83
CA GLU A 150 16.07 0.00 -8.94
C GLU A 150 16.19 -1.00 -10.09
N ALA A 151 16.54 -2.26 -9.78
CA ALA A 151 16.60 -3.32 -10.77
C ALA A 151 15.24 -3.54 -11.46
N ALA A 152 14.15 -3.58 -10.68
CA ALA A 152 12.81 -3.73 -11.20
C ALA A 152 12.48 -2.64 -12.24
N ARG A 153 12.82 -1.37 -11.98
CA ARG A 153 12.59 -0.25 -12.92
C ARG A 153 13.33 -0.39 -14.25
N THR A 154 14.36 -1.23 -14.33
CA THR A 154 15.11 -1.50 -15.57
C THR A 154 14.62 -2.72 -16.33
N MET A 155 13.71 -3.51 -15.77
CA MET A 155 13.19 -4.73 -16.38
C MET A 155 12.16 -4.44 -17.46
N LYS A 156 12.11 -5.32 -18.47
CA LYS A 156 11.10 -5.24 -19.55
C LYS A 156 9.81 -5.99 -19.20
N SER A 157 9.32 -5.83 -18.00
CA SER A 157 8.11 -6.48 -17.51
C SER A 157 7.04 -5.45 -17.19
N GLU A 158 5.78 -5.73 -17.55
CA GLU A 158 4.65 -4.84 -17.26
C GLU A 158 4.20 -4.94 -15.80
N LYS A 159 4.34 -6.13 -15.20
CA LYS A 159 3.90 -6.45 -13.84
C LYS A 159 5.08 -7.04 -13.06
N ILE A 160 5.55 -6.34 -12.06
CA ILE A 160 6.63 -6.80 -11.19
C ILE A 160 6.13 -6.87 -9.76
N LEU A 161 6.31 -8.02 -9.13
CA LEU A 161 5.99 -8.26 -7.74
C LEU A 161 7.30 -8.48 -6.95
N ILE A 162 7.65 -7.52 -6.09
CA ILE A 162 8.78 -7.65 -5.15
C ILE A 162 8.22 -8.21 -3.85
N VAL A 163 8.70 -9.37 -3.45
CA VAL A 163 8.29 -10.06 -2.22
C VAL A 163 9.46 -10.04 -1.23
N CYS A 164 9.29 -9.34 -0.12
CA CYS A 164 10.26 -9.28 0.96
C CYS A 164 10.00 -10.42 1.96
N ASP A 165 10.97 -11.33 2.13
CA ASP A 165 10.97 -12.29 3.25
C ASP A 165 11.35 -11.53 4.52
N ARG A 166 10.38 -11.13 5.29
CA ARG A 166 10.36 -10.11 6.32
C ARG A 166 10.56 -8.68 5.79
N GLY A 167 9.92 -7.73 6.45
CA GLY A 167 10.09 -6.31 6.18
C GLY A 167 10.82 -5.60 7.31
N ALA A 168 11.18 -4.35 7.07
CA ALA A 168 11.98 -3.55 8.00
C ALA A 168 11.32 -3.36 9.38
N MET A 169 9.97 -3.34 9.44
CA MET A 169 9.23 -3.24 10.71
C MET A 169 9.33 -4.48 11.58
N ASP A 170 9.66 -5.67 11.03
CA ASP A 170 9.86 -6.88 11.82
C ASP A 170 10.96 -6.71 12.88
N ASN A 171 11.96 -5.85 12.61
CA ASN A 171 13.04 -5.54 13.54
C ASN A 171 12.52 -4.98 14.87
N LYS A 172 11.40 -4.26 14.87
CA LYS A 172 10.78 -3.69 16.09
C LYS A 172 10.39 -4.77 17.10
N ALA A 173 10.06 -5.98 16.66
CA ALA A 173 9.70 -7.10 17.53
C ALA A 173 10.86 -7.62 18.40
N TYR A 174 12.10 -7.27 18.06
CA TYR A 174 13.32 -7.77 18.72
C TYR A 174 14.04 -6.72 19.59
N MET A 175 13.42 -5.58 19.83
CA MET A 175 13.98 -4.49 20.63
C MET A 175 12.89 -3.73 21.39
N SER A 176 13.28 -2.85 22.29
CA SER A 176 12.37 -1.92 22.95
C SER A 176 11.98 -0.76 22.01
N ASP A 177 10.88 -0.07 22.30
CA ASP A 177 10.45 1.10 21.51
C ASP A 177 11.51 2.21 21.50
N LEU A 178 12.25 2.42 22.61
CA LEU A 178 13.33 3.41 22.68
C LEU A 178 14.50 3.02 21.76
N GLU A 179 14.90 1.76 21.73
CA GLU A 179 15.94 1.27 20.83
C GLU A 179 15.49 1.38 19.37
N PHE A 180 14.21 1.11 19.09
CA PHE A 180 13.68 1.24 17.74
C PHE A 180 13.74 2.69 17.23
N VAL A 181 13.43 3.68 18.07
CA VAL A 181 13.60 5.11 17.74
C VAL A 181 15.05 5.41 17.37
N GLN A 182 16.04 4.92 18.13
CA GLN A 182 17.46 5.10 17.81
C GLN A 182 17.88 4.41 16.50
N VAL A 183 17.25 3.27 16.14
CA VAL A 183 17.48 2.61 14.86
C VAL A 183 16.92 3.47 13.73
N LEU A 184 15.69 3.99 13.85
CA LEU A 184 15.09 4.89 12.86
C LEU A 184 15.91 6.16 12.64
N GLU A 185 16.38 6.80 13.70
CA GLU A 185 17.29 7.96 13.62
C GLU A 185 18.57 7.63 12.84
N SER A 186 19.13 6.43 13.05
CA SER A 186 20.37 6.00 12.37
C SER A 186 20.22 5.83 10.86
N VAL A 187 19.00 5.68 10.36
CA VAL A 187 18.66 5.56 8.93
C VAL A 187 17.85 6.76 8.42
N GLN A 188 17.68 7.79 9.26
CA GLN A 188 17.02 9.05 8.92
C GLN A 188 15.60 8.88 8.36
N THR A 189 14.80 8.00 8.96
CA THR A 189 13.41 7.77 8.58
C THR A 189 12.49 7.76 9.80
N GLY A 190 11.19 7.95 9.59
CA GLY A 190 10.17 7.81 10.60
C GLY A 190 9.50 6.42 10.56
N GLU A 191 8.79 6.06 11.63
CA GLU A 191 8.08 4.78 11.71
C GLU A 191 6.98 4.67 10.64
N VAL A 192 6.26 5.75 10.37
CA VAL A 192 5.18 5.78 9.37
C VAL A 192 5.74 5.60 7.96
N GLU A 193 6.80 6.34 7.63
CA GLU A 193 7.46 6.24 6.32
C GLU A 193 8.02 4.85 6.09
N LEU A 194 8.66 4.26 7.10
CA LEU A 194 9.23 2.92 7.01
C LEU A 194 8.13 1.86 6.84
N ARG A 195 7.11 1.89 7.71
CA ARG A 195 6.00 0.94 7.68
C ARG A 195 5.21 1.02 6.37
N ASP A 196 4.82 2.22 5.98
CA ASP A 196 3.97 2.45 4.82
C ASP A 196 4.79 2.53 3.50
N SER A 197 6.11 2.19 3.53
CA SER A 197 6.95 2.04 2.34
C SER A 197 6.66 0.76 1.55
N TYR A 198 5.93 -0.18 2.11
CA TYR A 198 5.44 -1.39 1.44
C TYR A 198 3.99 -1.18 0.97
N ASP A 199 3.61 -1.85 -0.10
CA ASP A 199 2.27 -1.71 -0.67
C ASP A 199 1.26 -2.60 0.09
N ALA A 200 1.67 -3.80 0.54
CA ALA A 200 0.87 -4.65 1.41
C ALA A 200 1.74 -5.53 2.32
N VAL A 201 1.16 -5.99 3.42
CA VAL A 201 1.79 -6.86 4.41
C VAL A 201 0.89 -8.06 4.68
N PHE A 202 1.43 -9.26 4.49
CA PHE A 202 0.75 -10.52 4.76
C PHE A 202 1.45 -11.23 5.92
N HIS A 203 0.80 -11.25 7.08
CA HIS A 203 1.31 -11.89 8.28
C HIS A 203 0.77 -13.32 8.37
N LEU A 204 1.66 -14.29 8.28
CA LEU A 204 1.34 -15.70 8.50
C LEU A 204 1.48 -16.02 9.98
N VAL A 205 0.38 -16.38 10.63
CA VAL A 205 0.39 -16.74 12.05
C VAL A 205 1.23 -18.02 12.26
N THR A 206 2.07 -17.99 13.29
CA THR A 206 2.91 -19.14 13.68
C THR A 206 2.09 -20.41 13.96
N ALA A 207 2.62 -21.59 13.60
CA ALA A 207 2.01 -22.87 13.97
C ALA A 207 1.85 -23.05 15.50
N ALA A 208 2.66 -22.35 16.31
CA ALA A 208 2.51 -22.35 17.77
C ALA A 208 1.14 -21.84 18.24
N LYS A 209 0.37 -21.17 17.38
CA LYS A 209 -1.01 -20.74 17.63
C LYS A 209 -1.98 -21.55 16.78
N GLY A 210 -2.66 -22.53 17.38
CA GLY A 210 -3.74 -23.29 16.73
C GLY A 210 -3.31 -24.48 15.86
N ALA A 211 -1.99 -24.75 15.74
CA ALA A 211 -1.44 -25.87 14.97
C ALA A 211 -0.13 -26.40 15.61
N VAL A 212 -0.11 -26.49 16.95
CA VAL A 212 1.09 -26.78 17.75
C VAL A 212 1.74 -28.11 17.39
N GLU A 213 0.97 -29.10 16.94
CA GLU A 213 1.47 -30.40 16.46
C GLU A 213 2.40 -30.30 15.25
N PHE A 214 2.33 -29.21 14.49
CA PHE A 214 3.21 -28.92 13.34
C PHE A 214 4.36 -27.99 13.71
N TYR A 215 4.45 -27.52 14.96
CA TYR A 215 5.56 -26.72 15.40
C TYR A 215 6.80 -27.60 15.57
N THR A 216 7.86 -27.35 14.78
CA THR A 216 9.11 -28.09 14.84
C THR A 216 10.32 -27.15 14.78
N THR A 217 11.31 -27.41 15.62
CA THR A 217 12.61 -26.73 15.58
C THR A 217 13.62 -27.47 14.72
N ALA A 218 13.30 -28.69 14.24
CA ALA A 218 14.23 -29.56 13.52
C ALA A 218 14.70 -29.02 12.15
N ASN A 219 13.91 -28.14 11.54
CA ASN A 219 14.17 -27.64 10.18
C ASN A 219 15.09 -26.38 10.13
N ASN A 220 15.48 -25.85 11.28
CA ASN A 220 16.39 -24.69 11.33
C ASN A 220 17.19 -24.70 12.64
N GLN A 221 18.48 -24.94 12.56
CA GLN A 221 19.39 -25.00 13.71
C GLN A 221 19.50 -23.67 14.49
N ALA A 222 19.06 -22.56 13.91
CA ALA A 222 19.03 -21.26 14.58
C ALA A 222 17.76 -21.06 15.46
N ARG A 223 16.83 -22.04 15.49
CA ARG A 223 15.58 -21.96 16.26
C ARG A 223 15.75 -22.60 17.61
N THR A 224 15.58 -21.79 18.65
CA THR A 224 15.66 -22.21 20.06
C THR A 224 14.38 -21.88 20.84
N GLU A 225 13.41 -21.21 20.20
CA GLU A 225 12.19 -20.74 20.85
C GLU A 225 11.23 -21.88 21.19
N THR A 226 10.67 -21.84 22.38
CA THR A 226 9.53 -22.68 22.75
C THR A 226 8.26 -22.23 22.00
N PRO A 227 7.20 -23.07 21.91
CA PRO A 227 5.93 -22.64 21.30
C PRO A 227 5.37 -21.35 21.92
N GLU A 228 5.48 -21.18 23.25
CA GLU A 228 5.01 -19.99 23.95
C GLU A 228 5.82 -18.74 23.55
N GLN A 229 7.14 -18.89 23.45
CA GLN A 229 8.02 -17.81 22.99
C GLN A 229 7.75 -17.43 21.53
N ALA A 230 7.50 -18.43 20.68
CA ALA A 230 7.14 -18.20 19.27
C ALA A 230 5.79 -17.49 19.14
N ALA A 231 4.80 -17.85 19.96
CA ALA A 231 3.50 -17.21 20.00
C ALA A 231 3.62 -15.74 20.45
N ALA A 232 4.42 -15.47 21.49
CA ALA A 232 4.66 -14.12 21.98
C ALA A 232 5.43 -13.24 20.96
N LEU A 233 6.39 -13.83 20.24
CA LEU A 233 7.10 -13.13 19.16
C LEU A 233 6.17 -12.81 17.98
N ASP A 234 5.30 -13.74 17.63
CA ASP A 234 4.29 -13.55 16.59
C ASP A 234 3.36 -12.36 16.89
N ASP A 235 2.93 -12.20 18.16
CA ASP A 235 2.14 -11.04 18.61
C ASP A 235 2.91 -9.73 18.47
N LYS A 236 4.20 -9.72 18.81
CA LYS A 236 5.06 -8.54 18.63
C LYS A 236 5.22 -8.17 17.15
N LEU A 237 5.36 -9.16 16.27
CA LEU A 237 5.45 -8.94 14.82
C LEU A 237 4.14 -8.34 14.27
N ILE A 238 2.98 -8.87 14.66
CA ILE A 238 1.68 -8.28 14.29
C ILE A 238 1.60 -6.84 14.79
N SER A 239 1.96 -6.60 16.06
CA SER A 239 1.93 -5.27 16.65
C SER A 239 2.84 -4.28 15.92
N ALA A 240 4.01 -4.70 15.44
CA ALA A 240 4.93 -3.87 14.68
C ALA A 240 4.32 -3.40 13.34
N TRP A 241 3.51 -4.21 12.71
CA TRP A 241 2.84 -3.88 11.44
C TRP A 241 1.45 -3.27 11.60
N THR A 242 0.86 -3.33 12.81
CA THR A 242 -0.45 -2.72 13.08
C THR A 242 -0.42 -1.23 12.76
N GLY A 243 -1.40 -0.78 11.99
CA GLY A 243 -1.42 0.58 11.44
C GLY A 243 -1.01 0.66 9.97
N HIS A 244 -0.49 -0.42 9.35
CA HIS A 244 -0.29 -0.46 7.90
C HIS A 244 -1.65 -0.47 7.17
N PRO A 245 -1.83 0.29 6.04
CA PRO A 245 -3.11 0.38 5.34
C PRO A 245 -3.63 -0.96 4.81
N HIS A 246 -2.74 -1.86 4.41
CA HIS A 246 -3.06 -3.16 3.83
C HIS A 246 -2.36 -4.28 4.62
N LEU A 247 -2.65 -4.39 5.92
CA LEU A 247 -2.23 -5.52 6.74
C LEU A 247 -3.28 -6.63 6.64
N ARG A 248 -2.83 -7.84 6.27
CA ARG A 248 -3.65 -9.06 6.26
C ARG A 248 -3.03 -10.10 7.16
N VAL A 249 -3.83 -10.66 8.07
CA VAL A 249 -3.41 -11.72 8.99
C VAL A 249 -3.99 -13.04 8.52
N ILE A 250 -3.13 -13.99 8.17
CA ILE A 250 -3.49 -15.32 7.67
C ILE A 250 -3.29 -16.33 8.81
N ASP A 251 -4.37 -16.71 9.44
CA ASP A 251 -4.39 -17.56 10.63
C ASP A 251 -4.32 -19.08 10.33
N ASN A 252 -4.41 -19.91 11.39
CA ASN A 252 -4.37 -21.37 11.31
C ASN A 252 -5.75 -22.01 11.51
N THR A 253 -6.84 -21.33 11.18
CA THR A 253 -8.21 -21.86 11.28
C THR A 253 -8.50 -22.98 10.29
N THR A 254 -7.65 -23.15 9.28
CA THR A 254 -7.73 -24.21 8.28
C THR A 254 -6.43 -25.02 8.24
N ASP A 255 -6.41 -26.12 7.47
CA ASP A 255 -5.17 -26.82 7.19
C ASP A 255 -4.15 -25.97 6.43
N PHE A 256 -2.91 -26.47 6.37
CA PHE A 256 -1.80 -25.70 5.81
C PHE A 256 -1.96 -25.38 4.30
N GLU A 257 -2.55 -26.30 3.53
CA GLU A 257 -2.77 -26.08 2.10
C GLU A 257 -3.84 -24.99 1.88
N ALA A 258 -4.93 -25.04 2.61
CA ALA A 258 -5.97 -24.02 2.58
C ALA A 258 -5.45 -22.65 3.07
N LYS A 259 -4.57 -22.64 4.10
CA LYS A 259 -3.86 -21.43 4.53
C LYS A 259 -3.06 -20.81 3.39
N MET A 260 -2.29 -21.61 2.63
CA MET A 260 -1.53 -21.14 1.48
C MET A 260 -2.45 -20.63 0.37
N LYS A 261 -3.55 -21.31 0.08
CA LYS A 261 -4.55 -20.86 -0.89
C LYS A 261 -5.17 -19.52 -0.49
N ARG A 262 -5.47 -19.32 0.79
CA ARG A 262 -5.95 -18.02 1.31
C ARG A 262 -4.91 -16.93 1.11
N LEU A 263 -3.64 -17.18 1.44
CA LEU A 263 -2.56 -16.22 1.19
C LEU A 263 -2.50 -15.81 -0.29
N ILE A 264 -2.50 -16.77 -1.21
CA ILE A 264 -2.47 -16.47 -2.66
C ILE A 264 -3.72 -15.70 -3.09
N GLY A 265 -4.89 -16.03 -2.55
CA GLY A 265 -6.14 -15.32 -2.80
C GLY A 265 -6.08 -13.86 -2.35
N GLU A 266 -5.58 -13.61 -1.12
CA GLU A 266 -5.43 -12.25 -0.57
C GLU A 266 -4.43 -11.41 -1.39
N ILE A 267 -3.29 -12.00 -1.78
CA ILE A 267 -2.32 -11.30 -2.65
C ILE A 267 -2.95 -11.03 -4.02
N ALA A 268 -3.67 -11.99 -4.62
CA ALA A 268 -4.33 -11.81 -5.90
C ALA A 268 -5.40 -10.71 -5.84
N ALA A 269 -6.22 -10.70 -4.80
CA ALA A 269 -7.23 -9.66 -4.59
C ALA A 269 -6.57 -8.27 -4.47
N PHE A 270 -5.49 -8.16 -3.70
CA PHE A 270 -4.72 -6.91 -3.56
C PHE A 270 -4.14 -6.44 -4.90
N LEU A 271 -3.58 -7.37 -5.71
CA LEU A 271 -3.01 -7.07 -7.03
C LEU A 271 -4.07 -6.82 -8.12
N GLY A 272 -5.36 -7.01 -7.81
CA GLY A 272 -6.42 -6.85 -8.77
C GLY A 272 -6.55 -7.99 -9.77
N GLU A 273 -6.29 -9.21 -9.35
CA GLU A 273 -6.36 -10.42 -10.18
C GLU A 273 -7.55 -11.31 -9.82
N PRO A 274 -8.61 -11.42 -10.65
CA PRO A 274 -8.80 -10.77 -11.96
C PRO A 274 -9.18 -9.28 -11.90
N GLU A 275 -9.68 -8.80 -10.77
CA GLU A 275 -10.00 -7.40 -10.50
C GLU A 275 -9.76 -7.09 -9.00
N PRO A 276 -9.30 -5.87 -8.63
CA PRO A 276 -9.07 -5.50 -7.23
C PRO A 276 -10.41 -5.36 -6.51
N LEU A 277 -10.84 -6.41 -5.83
CA LEU A 277 -12.11 -6.43 -5.10
C LEU A 277 -11.87 -6.07 -3.63
N GLU A 278 -12.54 -5.02 -3.17
CA GLU A 278 -12.69 -4.69 -1.77
C GLU A 278 -14.01 -5.26 -1.25
N ILE A 279 -13.95 -6.14 -0.25
CA ILE A 279 -15.11 -6.66 0.47
C ILE A 279 -14.95 -6.20 1.91
N GLU A 280 -15.83 -5.33 2.37
CA GLU A 280 -15.78 -4.78 3.73
C GLU A 280 -17.14 -4.83 4.41
N ARG A 281 -17.13 -4.99 5.73
CA ARG A 281 -18.32 -4.72 6.57
C ARG A 281 -18.08 -3.53 7.47
N LYS A 282 -19.15 -2.75 7.65
CA LYS A 282 -19.14 -1.56 8.49
C LYS A 282 -20.17 -1.67 9.61
N TYR A 283 -19.72 -1.36 10.81
CA TYR A 283 -20.56 -1.36 11.99
C TYR A 283 -20.56 0.02 12.64
N LEU A 284 -21.75 0.54 12.93
CA LEU A 284 -21.91 1.68 13.82
C LEU A 284 -21.78 1.16 15.24
N ILE A 285 -20.92 1.77 16.02
CA ILE A 285 -20.67 1.42 17.44
C ILE A 285 -20.92 2.64 18.33
N GLU A 286 -21.16 2.41 19.63
CA GLU A 286 -21.07 3.46 20.64
C GLU A 286 -19.66 4.09 20.60
N TYR A 287 -19.54 5.34 21.08
CA TYR A 287 -18.24 6.01 21.11
C TYR A 287 -17.25 5.18 21.95
N PRO A 288 -16.12 4.76 21.37
CA PRO A 288 -15.23 3.81 22.03
C PRO A 288 -14.43 4.46 23.18
N ASP A 289 -13.99 3.65 24.12
CA ASP A 289 -13.02 4.10 25.13
C ASP A 289 -11.64 4.31 24.48
N LEU A 290 -11.33 5.57 24.17
CA LEU A 290 -10.08 5.94 23.51
C LEU A 290 -8.86 5.62 24.38
N LYS A 291 -8.97 5.69 25.73
CA LYS A 291 -7.84 5.36 26.62
C LYS A 291 -7.50 3.86 26.51
N TRP A 292 -8.51 3.02 26.43
CA TRP A 292 -8.29 1.60 26.18
C TRP A 292 -7.60 1.36 24.84
N LEU A 293 -8.07 1.99 23.76
CA LEU A 293 -7.47 1.86 22.42
C LEU A 293 -6.02 2.33 22.41
N GLU A 294 -5.73 3.48 23.05
CA GLU A 294 -4.38 4.05 23.10
C GLU A 294 -3.40 3.22 23.97
N GLN A 295 -3.91 2.48 24.94
CA GLN A 295 -3.10 1.62 25.82
C GLN A 295 -2.94 0.19 25.28
N ALA A 296 -3.75 -0.23 24.30
CA ALA A 296 -3.68 -1.56 23.75
C ALA A 296 -2.38 -1.73 22.92
N PRO A 297 -1.54 -2.74 23.19
CA PRO A 297 -0.23 -2.91 22.56
C PRO A 297 -0.34 -3.20 21.04
N ASN A 298 -1.46 -3.74 20.63
CA ASN A 298 -1.81 -4.11 19.25
C ASN A 298 -2.77 -3.10 18.60
N CYS A 299 -2.82 -1.88 19.10
CA CYS A 299 -3.56 -0.77 18.52
C CYS A 299 -2.62 0.37 18.12
N ARG A 300 -2.89 1.00 16.98
CA ARG A 300 -2.15 2.19 16.50
C ARG A 300 -3.12 3.26 16.06
N ARG A 301 -2.87 4.49 16.53
CA ARG A 301 -3.59 5.68 16.14
C ARG A 301 -3.03 6.22 14.81
N VAL A 302 -3.91 6.60 13.90
CA VAL A 302 -3.57 7.18 12.60
C VAL A 302 -4.53 8.37 12.33
N GLU A 303 -3.98 9.51 11.95
CA GLU A 303 -4.76 10.66 11.50
C GLU A 303 -4.97 10.58 10.00
N ILE A 304 -6.19 10.81 9.56
CA ILE A 304 -6.58 10.75 8.14
C ILE A 304 -7.31 12.03 7.76
N ILE A 305 -6.83 12.64 6.67
CA ILE A 305 -7.55 13.68 5.94
C ILE A 305 -7.83 13.14 4.55
N GLN A 306 -9.10 13.05 4.19
CA GLN A 306 -9.57 12.53 2.93
C GLN A 306 -10.33 13.60 2.17
N THR A 307 -9.89 13.90 0.95
CA THR A 307 -10.48 14.93 0.09
C THR A 307 -10.98 14.26 -1.20
N TYR A 308 -12.24 14.52 -1.54
CA TYR A 308 -12.86 14.03 -2.76
C TYR A 308 -12.50 14.95 -3.93
N LEU A 309 -12.23 14.32 -5.07
CA LEU A 309 -11.88 14.99 -6.31
C LEU A 309 -13.04 14.88 -7.31
N THR A 310 -13.08 15.77 -8.27
CA THR A 310 -14.00 15.66 -9.40
C THR A 310 -13.70 14.35 -10.15
N ALA A 311 -14.74 13.55 -10.39
CA ALA A 311 -14.63 12.22 -11.03
C ALA A 311 -15.70 12.06 -12.12
N GLY A 312 -15.52 11.07 -12.98
CA GLY A 312 -16.51 10.68 -13.99
C GLY A 312 -17.77 10.04 -13.37
N GLU A 313 -18.80 9.87 -14.19
CA GLU A 313 -20.03 9.22 -13.77
C GLU A 313 -19.77 7.75 -13.35
N GLY A 314 -20.26 7.39 -12.17
CA GLY A 314 -20.06 6.05 -11.58
C GLY A 314 -18.71 5.80 -10.93
N GLU A 315 -17.84 6.79 -10.89
CA GLU A 315 -16.55 6.74 -10.21
C GLU A 315 -16.55 7.61 -8.94
N GLU A 316 -15.83 7.16 -7.93
CA GLU A 316 -15.45 7.96 -6.77
C GLU A 316 -13.93 8.07 -6.78
N ARG A 317 -13.42 9.30 -6.79
CA ARG A 317 -11.99 9.60 -6.77
C ARG A 317 -11.67 10.44 -5.55
N ARG A 318 -10.63 10.05 -4.82
CA ARG A 318 -10.22 10.77 -3.61
C ARG A 318 -8.71 10.76 -3.44
N VAL A 319 -8.19 11.76 -2.75
CA VAL A 319 -6.84 11.74 -2.20
C VAL A 319 -6.88 11.67 -0.69
N ARG A 320 -5.89 11.02 -0.10
CA ARG A 320 -5.80 10.77 1.32
C ARG A 320 -4.40 11.11 1.82
N GLN A 321 -4.32 11.94 2.87
CA GLN A 321 -3.15 12.09 3.73
C GLN A 321 -3.36 11.21 4.94
N ARG A 322 -2.38 10.39 5.29
CA ARG A 322 -2.45 9.41 6.36
C ARG A 322 -1.14 9.38 7.13
N GLY A 323 -1.19 9.42 8.47
CA GLY A 323 -0.01 9.40 9.31
C GLY A 323 -0.28 9.92 10.71
N VAL A 324 0.76 10.31 11.44
CA VAL A 324 0.68 10.85 12.80
C VAL A 324 1.88 11.78 13.05
N ASP A 325 1.68 12.81 13.87
CA ASP A 325 2.73 13.70 14.41
C ASP A 325 3.68 14.30 13.34
N GLY A 326 3.13 14.70 12.20
CA GLY A 326 3.90 15.35 11.12
C GLY A 326 4.48 14.37 10.09
N HIS A 327 4.43 13.08 10.32
CA HIS A 327 4.87 12.04 9.40
C HIS A 327 3.67 11.50 8.60
N TYR A 328 3.56 11.87 7.34
CA TYR A 328 2.40 11.55 6.51
C TYR A 328 2.79 10.92 5.19
N MET A 329 2.00 9.92 4.79
CA MET A 329 1.98 9.33 3.46
C MET A 329 0.73 9.77 2.71
N TYR A 330 0.82 9.79 1.38
CA TYR A 330 -0.23 10.32 0.52
C TYR A 330 -0.65 9.25 -0.48
N TYR A 331 -1.98 9.16 -0.70
CA TYR A 331 -2.57 8.16 -1.59
C TYR A 331 -3.65 8.79 -2.45
N GLU A 332 -3.80 8.29 -3.66
CA GLU A 332 -4.97 8.48 -4.50
C GLU A 332 -5.72 7.17 -4.61
N THR A 333 -7.03 7.22 -4.42
CA THR A 333 -7.91 6.07 -4.52
C THR A 333 -8.99 6.34 -5.56
N VAL A 334 -9.20 5.40 -6.48
CA VAL A 334 -10.31 5.40 -7.43
C VAL A 334 -11.18 4.18 -7.15
N LYS A 335 -12.47 4.41 -6.87
CA LYS A 335 -13.44 3.34 -6.61
C LYS A 335 -14.51 3.30 -7.68
N ARG A 336 -14.89 2.08 -8.11
CA ARG A 336 -16.02 1.81 -8.99
C ARG A 336 -16.90 0.73 -8.37
N ALA A 337 -18.21 0.96 -8.28
CA ALA A 337 -19.14 -0.04 -7.78
C ALA A 337 -19.36 -1.13 -8.86
N ILE A 338 -19.31 -2.41 -8.43
CA ILE A 338 -19.67 -3.56 -9.31
C ILE A 338 -21.05 -4.07 -8.92
N SER A 339 -21.22 -4.60 -7.70
CA SER A 339 -22.49 -5.13 -7.18
C SER A 339 -22.43 -5.34 -5.68
N GLY A 340 -23.52 -5.10 -4.96
CA GLY A 340 -23.65 -5.36 -3.53
C GLY A 340 -22.51 -4.75 -2.71
N LEU A 341 -21.74 -5.61 -2.05
CA LEU A 341 -20.58 -5.24 -1.23
C LEU A 341 -19.28 -5.07 -2.03
N LYS A 342 -19.26 -5.53 -3.29
CA LYS A 342 -18.05 -5.60 -4.12
C LYS A 342 -17.79 -4.30 -4.88
N ARG A 343 -16.57 -3.78 -4.78
CA ARG A 343 -16.09 -2.61 -5.51
C ARG A 343 -14.71 -2.88 -6.09
N VAL A 344 -14.43 -2.32 -7.24
CA VAL A 344 -13.04 -2.17 -7.71
C VAL A 344 -12.46 -0.97 -7.00
N GLU A 345 -11.38 -1.18 -6.28
CA GLU A 345 -10.59 -0.12 -5.68
C GLU A 345 -9.17 -0.17 -6.21
N VAL A 346 -8.72 0.92 -6.78
CA VAL A 346 -7.33 1.10 -7.20
C VAL A 346 -6.74 2.21 -6.35
N GLU A 347 -5.76 1.87 -5.54
CA GLU A 347 -5.01 2.83 -4.73
C GLU A 347 -3.57 2.93 -5.23
N ARG A 348 -3.04 4.15 -5.32
CA ARG A 348 -1.62 4.40 -5.60
C ARG A 348 -1.03 5.39 -4.61
N ARG A 349 0.23 5.17 -4.27
CA ARG A 349 0.99 6.12 -3.45
C ARG A 349 1.35 7.37 -4.26
N LEU A 350 1.33 8.52 -3.58
CA LEU A 350 1.66 9.81 -4.14
C LEU A 350 2.88 10.40 -3.44
N SER A 351 3.66 11.19 -4.17
CA SER A 351 4.54 12.17 -3.54
C SER A 351 3.71 13.31 -2.95
N GLN A 352 4.27 14.03 -1.98
CA GLN A 352 3.62 15.21 -1.41
C GLN A 352 3.28 16.26 -2.49
N THR A 353 4.15 16.42 -3.48
CA THR A 353 3.94 17.36 -4.58
C THR A 353 2.75 16.96 -5.46
N GLU A 354 2.61 15.65 -5.77
CA GLU A 354 1.45 15.15 -6.52
C GLU A 354 0.16 15.31 -5.74
N TYR A 355 0.18 14.98 -4.42
CA TYR A 355 -0.95 15.18 -3.53
C TYR A 355 -1.42 16.65 -3.54
N LEU A 356 -0.52 17.60 -3.33
CA LEU A 356 -0.83 19.03 -3.34
C LEU A 356 -1.40 19.49 -4.70
N ARG A 357 -0.89 18.93 -5.80
CA ARG A 357 -1.41 19.22 -7.14
C ARG A 357 -2.83 18.71 -7.32
N LEU A 358 -3.11 17.47 -6.88
CA LEU A 358 -4.42 16.85 -6.99
C LEU A 358 -5.48 17.54 -6.13
N LEU A 359 -5.10 18.19 -5.02
CA LEU A 359 -6.02 19.01 -4.22
C LEU A 359 -6.62 20.20 -5.03
N MET A 360 -6.02 20.62 -6.14
CA MET A 360 -6.60 21.62 -7.04
C MET A 360 -7.82 21.08 -7.83
N GLU A 361 -8.02 19.77 -7.86
CA GLU A 361 -9.15 19.07 -8.51
C GLU A 361 -10.27 18.72 -7.52
N THR A 362 -10.28 19.34 -6.33
CA THR A 362 -11.26 19.07 -5.27
C THR A 362 -12.70 19.29 -5.76
N ASP A 363 -13.59 18.36 -5.45
CA ASP A 363 -15.03 18.48 -5.70
C ASP A 363 -15.62 19.57 -4.78
N PRO A 364 -16.10 20.69 -5.33
CA PRO A 364 -16.59 21.83 -4.54
C PRO A 364 -17.89 21.54 -3.77
N SER A 365 -18.58 20.45 -4.07
CA SER A 365 -19.80 20.01 -3.37
C SER A 365 -19.49 19.18 -2.11
N ARG A 366 -18.21 18.93 -1.83
CA ARG A 366 -17.78 18.08 -0.72
C ARG A 366 -16.71 18.75 0.13
N ARG A 367 -16.84 18.63 1.44
CA ARG A 367 -15.80 19.03 2.39
C ARG A 367 -14.82 17.89 2.66
N PRO A 368 -13.57 18.18 2.98
CA PRO A 368 -12.63 17.16 3.44
C PRO A 368 -13.14 16.46 4.70
N ILE A 369 -13.05 15.14 4.75
CA ILE A 369 -13.30 14.33 5.94
C ILE A 369 -12.01 14.23 6.74
N ARG A 370 -12.08 14.66 8.01
CA ARG A 370 -11.03 14.43 9.00
C ARG A 370 -11.50 13.36 9.96
N LYS A 371 -10.66 12.37 10.23
CA LYS A 371 -10.93 11.32 11.19
C LYS A 371 -9.66 10.84 11.85
N THR A 372 -9.80 10.36 13.08
CA THR A 372 -8.76 9.56 13.75
C THR A 372 -9.15 8.10 13.61
N ARG A 373 -8.26 7.31 13.02
CA ARG A 373 -8.43 5.87 12.87
C ARG A 373 -7.59 5.16 13.93
N TYR A 374 -8.23 4.29 14.68
CA TYR A 374 -7.56 3.34 15.57
C TYR A 374 -7.52 1.99 14.87
N CYS A 375 -6.32 1.55 14.51
CA CYS A 375 -6.05 0.28 13.85
C CYS A 375 -5.78 -0.75 14.94
N LEU A 376 -6.70 -1.68 15.16
CA LEU A 376 -6.62 -2.70 16.19
C LEU A 376 -6.49 -4.08 15.58
N THR A 377 -5.52 -4.87 16.05
CA THR A 377 -5.43 -6.29 15.70
C THR A 377 -5.79 -7.13 16.92
N GLU A 378 -6.89 -7.88 16.85
CA GLU A 378 -7.34 -8.74 17.94
C GLU A 378 -7.84 -10.08 17.38
N ALA A 379 -7.47 -11.18 18.04
CA ALA A 379 -7.83 -12.54 17.62
C ALA A 379 -7.54 -12.86 16.15
N GLY A 380 -6.40 -12.38 15.63
CA GLY A 380 -5.99 -12.61 14.24
C GLY A 380 -6.73 -11.77 13.19
N ARG A 381 -7.56 -10.82 13.60
CA ARG A 381 -8.33 -9.96 12.70
C ARG A 381 -7.93 -8.50 12.87
N TYR A 382 -7.94 -7.76 11.78
CA TYR A 382 -7.64 -6.33 11.73
C TYR A 382 -8.92 -5.52 11.69
N TYR A 383 -9.04 -4.55 12.59
CA TYR A 383 -10.19 -3.66 12.72
C TYR A 383 -9.74 -2.22 12.55
N GLU A 384 -10.50 -1.44 11.80
CA GLU A 384 -10.29 -0.03 11.61
C GLU A 384 -11.43 0.75 12.27
N ILE A 385 -11.14 1.39 13.40
CA ILE A 385 -12.12 2.13 14.20
C ILE A 385 -11.97 3.62 13.87
N ASP A 386 -12.93 4.17 13.14
CA ASP A 386 -12.95 5.55 12.68
C ASP A 386 -13.74 6.46 13.63
N VAL A 387 -13.05 7.38 14.27
CA VAL A 387 -13.60 8.42 15.14
C VAL A 387 -13.60 9.75 14.40
N TYR A 388 -14.77 10.33 14.28
CA TYR A 388 -14.99 11.59 13.56
C TYR A 388 -15.15 12.76 14.55
N PRO A 389 -14.56 13.94 14.31
CA PRO A 389 -14.62 15.08 15.22
C PRO A 389 -16.03 15.69 15.35
N PHE A 390 -16.95 15.35 14.43
CA PHE A 390 -18.34 15.82 14.46
C PHE A 390 -19.30 14.84 15.15
N TRP A 391 -18.82 13.69 15.66
CA TRP A 391 -19.59 12.75 16.48
C TRP A 391 -18.95 12.60 17.85
N SER A 392 -19.78 12.65 18.89
CA SER A 392 -19.35 12.47 20.29
C SER A 392 -19.94 11.24 20.97
N ASP A 393 -20.87 10.56 20.28
CA ASP A 393 -21.66 9.44 20.84
C ASP A 393 -21.48 8.14 20.07
N ARG A 394 -20.79 8.17 18.93
CA ARG A 394 -20.65 7.02 18.02
C ARG A 394 -19.36 7.04 17.22
N ALA A 395 -19.01 5.87 16.67
CA ALA A 395 -17.90 5.70 15.74
C ALA A 395 -18.27 4.62 14.71
N ILE A 396 -17.42 4.43 13.70
CA ILE A 396 -17.55 3.34 12.71
C ILE A 396 -16.40 2.36 12.88
N VAL A 397 -16.70 1.08 12.81
CA VAL A 397 -15.69 0.01 12.64
C VAL A 397 -15.80 -0.52 11.23
N GLU A 398 -14.68 -0.56 10.52
CA GLU A 398 -14.53 -1.19 9.21
C GLU A 398 -13.70 -2.47 9.38
N VAL A 399 -14.12 -3.55 8.72
CA VAL A 399 -13.45 -4.85 8.71
C VAL A 399 -13.42 -5.35 7.28
N GLU A 400 -12.22 -5.56 6.74
CA GLU A 400 -12.06 -6.18 5.44
C GLU A 400 -12.19 -7.69 5.53
N LEU A 401 -12.78 -8.29 4.50
CA LEU A 401 -13.12 -9.72 4.42
C LEU A 401 -12.49 -10.35 3.18
N ALA A 402 -12.14 -11.63 3.31
CA ALA A 402 -11.72 -12.44 2.18
C ALA A 402 -12.93 -12.94 1.34
N ASP A 403 -14.09 -13.11 1.98
CA ASP A 403 -15.33 -13.56 1.35
C ASP A 403 -16.55 -12.84 1.94
N GLU A 404 -17.56 -12.54 1.11
CA GLU A 404 -18.78 -11.82 1.51
C GLU A 404 -19.64 -12.57 2.55
N ASN A 405 -19.50 -13.89 2.64
CA ASN A 405 -20.23 -14.74 3.59
C ASN A 405 -19.50 -14.92 4.91
N GLU A 406 -18.33 -14.33 5.06
CA GLU A 406 -17.53 -14.46 6.28
C GLU A 406 -18.22 -13.82 7.48
N THR A 407 -18.22 -14.53 8.61
CA THR A 407 -18.82 -14.02 9.86
C THR A 407 -17.82 -13.14 10.60
N VAL A 408 -18.26 -11.94 10.99
CA VAL A 408 -17.45 -10.99 11.77
C VAL A 408 -17.90 -11.00 13.22
N THR A 409 -16.96 -11.22 14.13
CA THR A 409 -17.15 -11.02 15.57
C THR A 409 -16.29 -9.83 15.98
N LEU A 410 -16.91 -8.75 16.47
CA LEU A 410 -16.17 -7.59 16.96
C LEU A 410 -15.66 -7.81 18.40
N PRO A 411 -14.55 -7.17 18.80
CA PRO A 411 -14.08 -7.15 20.17
C PRO A 411 -15.19 -6.75 21.17
N GLU A 412 -15.28 -7.42 22.30
CA GLU A 412 -16.37 -7.20 23.31
C GLU A 412 -16.47 -5.73 23.79
N LYS A 413 -15.37 -5.01 23.79
CA LYS A 413 -15.33 -3.60 24.20
C LYS A 413 -15.88 -2.64 23.15
N LEU A 414 -16.10 -3.10 21.92
CA LEU A 414 -16.70 -2.31 20.84
C LEU A 414 -18.20 -2.63 20.77
N LYS A 415 -19.02 -1.81 21.43
CA LYS A 415 -20.45 -2.04 21.52
C LYS A 415 -21.18 -1.67 20.23
N VAL A 416 -21.65 -2.68 19.53
CA VAL A 416 -22.34 -2.54 18.25
C VAL A 416 -23.74 -1.91 18.47
N ILE A 417 -24.04 -0.86 17.72
CA ILE A 417 -25.38 -0.29 17.61
C ILE A 417 -26.13 -0.99 16.47
N LYS A 418 -25.52 -1.05 15.28
CA LYS A 418 -26.07 -1.76 14.09
C LYS A 418 -25.00 -1.95 13.02
N GLU A 419 -25.20 -2.92 12.14
CA GLU A 419 -24.45 -3.01 10.88
C GLU A 419 -24.94 -1.92 9.91
N VAL A 420 -24.00 -1.24 9.24
CA VAL A 420 -24.26 -0.11 8.31
C VAL A 420 -23.57 -0.28 6.96
N THR A 421 -23.18 -1.48 6.61
CA THR A 421 -22.45 -1.80 5.38
C THR A 421 -23.14 -1.28 4.12
N GLU A 422 -24.45 -1.48 4.02
CA GLU A 422 -25.26 -1.02 2.88
C GLU A 422 -25.85 0.38 3.06
N ASP A 423 -25.82 0.93 4.27
CA ASP A 423 -26.39 2.25 4.57
C ASP A 423 -25.51 3.36 4.04
N LYS A 424 -25.93 3.95 2.92
CA LYS A 424 -25.17 5.02 2.22
C LYS A 424 -24.87 6.21 3.13
N ASN A 425 -25.71 6.51 4.13
CA ASN A 425 -25.53 7.66 5.02
C ASN A 425 -24.26 7.58 5.88
N TYR A 426 -23.68 6.39 6.05
CA TYR A 426 -22.45 6.17 6.78
C TYR A 426 -21.20 6.03 5.89
N ARG A 427 -21.33 6.27 4.58
CA ARG A 427 -20.18 6.34 3.67
C ARG A 427 -19.47 7.68 3.82
N ASN A 428 -18.15 7.67 3.84
CA ASN A 428 -17.36 8.90 3.91
C ASN A 428 -17.73 9.91 2.80
N SER A 429 -18.09 9.43 1.60
CA SER A 429 -18.54 10.27 0.49
C SER A 429 -19.85 11.01 0.77
N GLU A 430 -20.78 10.39 1.50
CA GLU A 430 -22.03 11.04 1.91
C GLU A 430 -21.80 11.99 3.10
N LEU A 431 -20.98 11.57 4.08
CA LEU A 431 -20.60 12.43 5.22
C LEU A 431 -19.82 13.68 4.79
N ALA A 432 -19.20 13.65 3.61
CA ALA A 432 -18.48 14.77 3.03
C ALA A 432 -19.38 15.81 2.36
N LYS A 433 -20.63 15.50 2.02
CA LYS A 433 -21.53 16.43 1.34
C LYS A 433 -21.79 17.68 2.18
N ILE A 434 -21.84 18.84 1.51
CA ILE A 434 -22.09 20.16 2.10
C ILE A 434 -23.61 20.40 2.16
#